data_46b6752a72cdf7559ea423fbe454565c
#
_entry.id   46b6752a72cdf7559ea423fbe454565c
#
_cell.length_a   1.000
_cell.length_b   1.000
_cell.length_c   1.000
_cell.angle_alpha   90.00
_cell.angle_beta   90.00
_cell.angle_gamma   90.00
#
_symmetry.space_group_name_H-M   'P 1'
#
loop_
_entity.id
_entity.type
_entity.pdbx_description
1 polymer ?
#
loop_
_entity_poly.entity_id
_entity_poly.type
_entity_poly.pdbx_seq_one_letter_code
_entity_poly.pdbx_strand_id
1 'polypeptide(L)'
;FSKNQTFLMGRTMGSVSYLQILAPELTDRMLADFLDVDDSINVNIHIQSIDQSSAIKMIKSKISDLDKMKIEEQKRAVRSGYDMDVLPSDLVTYGEEAKNLLEDLQSRNERMFLVTVLVMNTAKKRQKLDNNIFQVQGIAQKYNCSLKQLDYQQEAALMSCIPLGVNRIEIQRGLTTSSTAIFVPF
;
A
#
# COMPACT_ATOMS: atom_id res chain seq x y z
N PHE A 1 5.01 2.70 23.97
CA PHE A 1 4.45 3.51 22.83
C PHE A 1 4.32 4.98 23.25
N SER A 2 5.46 5.62 23.55
CA SER A 2 5.47 6.99 24.09
C SER A 2 5.37 8.10 23.03
N LYS A 3 5.42 7.75 21.74
CA LYS A 3 5.33 8.68 20.61
C LYS A 3 4.47 8.11 19.51
N ASN A 4 3.84 9.00 18.74
CA ASN A 4 2.89 8.65 17.68
C ASN A 4 3.45 7.70 16.62
N GLN A 5 4.77 7.77 16.36
CA GLN A 5 5.44 7.10 15.24
C GLN A 5 6.52 6.10 15.66
N THR A 6 6.72 5.88 16.97
CA THR A 6 7.78 5.01 17.46
C THR A 6 7.37 4.25 18.73
N PHE A 7 8.03 3.13 18.95
CA PHE A 7 7.92 2.33 20.18
C PHE A 7 9.30 2.02 20.75
N LEU A 8 9.33 1.53 21.97
CA LEU A 8 10.53 1.12 22.67
C LEU A 8 10.39 -0.34 23.10
N MET A 9 11.36 -1.18 22.76
CA MET A 9 11.50 -2.56 23.23
C MET A 9 12.81 -2.68 24.02
N GLY A 10 12.73 -2.63 25.34
CA GLY A 10 13.93 -2.59 26.20
C GLY A 10 14.80 -1.38 25.87
N ARG A 11 15.98 -1.62 25.28
CA ARG A 11 16.94 -0.56 24.89
C ARG A 11 16.89 -0.23 23.39
N THR A 12 16.01 -0.87 22.64
CA THR A 12 15.90 -0.71 21.17
C THR A 12 14.65 0.10 20.86
N MET A 13 14.80 1.14 20.06
CA MET A 13 13.70 1.91 19.50
C MET A 13 13.29 1.31 18.16
N GLY A 14 12.00 1.31 17.87
CA GLY A 14 11.46 0.83 16.61
C GLY A 14 10.41 1.76 16.04
N SER A 15 10.19 1.63 14.76
CA SER A 15 9.12 2.28 14.01
C SER A 15 8.65 1.35 12.89
N VAL A 16 7.35 1.22 12.74
CA VAL A 16 6.75 0.51 11.62
C VAL A 16 6.13 1.50 10.66
N SER A 17 6.41 1.29 9.40
CA SER A 17 5.83 2.01 8.27
C SER A 17 5.07 1.04 7.37
N TYR A 18 4.05 1.51 6.68
CA TYR A 18 3.40 0.74 5.63
C TYR A 18 3.85 1.22 4.25
N LEU A 19 3.94 0.29 3.31
CA LEU A 19 4.26 0.59 1.92
C LEU A 19 2.98 0.92 1.16
N GLN A 20 2.85 2.17 0.73
CA GLN A 20 1.82 2.60 -0.19
C GLN A 20 2.34 2.39 -1.61
N ILE A 21 1.73 1.45 -2.33
CA ILE A 21 2.08 1.12 -3.71
C ILE A 21 1.32 2.08 -4.61
N LEU A 22 2.03 2.97 -5.29
CA LEU A 22 1.48 3.93 -6.26
C LEU A 22 1.72 3.47 -7.69
N ALA A 23 2.74 2.63 -7.91
CA ALA A 23 3.06 2.06 -9.21
C ALA A 23 1.95 1.12 -9.69
N PRO A 24 1.62 1.13 -10.99
CA PRO A 24 0.70 0.16 -11.59
C PRO A 24 1.30 -1.25 -11.59
N GLU A 25 2.61 -1.36 -11.72
CA GLU A 25 3.36 -2.61 -11.68
C GLU A 25 4.50 -2.51 -10.66
N LEU A 26 4.70 -3.59 -9.91
CA LEU A 26 5.81 -3.75 -8.98
C LEU A 26 6.90 -4.58 -9.62
N THR A 27 8.14 -4.39 -9.14
CA THR A 27 9.28 -5.23 -9.51
C THR A 27 9.83 -5.92 -8.26
N ASP A 28 10.34 -7.14 -8.43
CA ASP A 28 11.01 -7.94 -7.39
C ASP A 28 12.27 -7.25 -6.82
N ARG A 29 12.92 -6.41 -7.63
CA ARG A 29 14.11 -5.63 -7.23
C ARG A 29 13.87 -4.75 -6.02
N MET A 30 12.65 -4.27 -5.80
CA MET A 30 12.35 -3.44 -4.63
C MET A 30 12.56 -4.21 -3.33
N LEU A 31 12.14 -5.48 -3.27
CA LEU A 31 12.37 -6.32 -2.10
C LEU A 31 13.85 -6.62 -1.92
N ALA A 32 14.59 -6.89 -2.99
CA ALA A 32 16.03 -7.09 -2.95
C ALA A 32 16.74 -5.84 -2.38
N ASP A 33 16.41 -4.63 -2.90
CA ASP A 33 16.98 -3.39 -2.39
C ASP A 33 16.65 -3.13 -0.90
N PHE A 34 15.48 -3.57 -0.41
CA PHE A 34 15.16 -3.50 1.02
C PHE A 34 15.99 -4.47 1.84
N LEU A 35 16.25 -5.67 1.34
CA LEU A 35 17.02 -6.69 2.04
C LEU A 35 18.53 -6.42 2.01
N ASP A 36 19.01 -5.62 1.03
CA ASP A 36 20.41 -5.20 0.91
C ASP A 36 20.77 -4.03 1.85
N VAL A 37 19.82 -3.52 2.63
CA VAL A 37 20.10 -2.47 3.62
C VAL A 37 20.89 -3.04 4.78
N ASP A 38 22.10 -2.51 5.03
CA ASP A 38 23.01 -2.88 6.13
C ASP A 38 22.51 -2.48 7.54
N ASP A 39 21.20 -2.43 7.74
CA ASP A 39 20.58 -1.99 8.98
C ASP A 39 19.52 -2.99 9.46
N SER A 40 19.10 -2.85 10.71
CA SER A 40 18.05 -3.69 11.28
C SER A 40 16.69 -3.33 10.71
N ILE A 41 16.37 -3.95 9.59
CA ILE A 41 15.10 -3.85 8.89
C ILE A 41 14.38 -5.22 8.91
N ASN A 42 13.07 -5.19 9.02
CA ASN A 42 12.22 -6.36 8.88
C ASN A 42 11.06 -6.01 7.96
N VAL A 43 10.87 -6.80 6.90
CA VAL A 43 9.79 -6.63 5.92
C VAL A 43 8.77 -7.73 6.14
N ASN A 44 7.52 -7.33 6.41
CA ASN A 44 6.41 -8.25 6.63
C ASN A 44 5.37 -8.04 5.54
N ILE A 45 4.94 -9.11 4.91
CA ILE A 45 3.95 -9.09 3.85
C ILE A 45 2.79 -9.95 4.28
N HIS A 46 1.63 -9.34 4.45
CA HIS A 46 0.37 -10.03 4.70
C HIS A 46 -0.40 -10.14 3.39
N ILE A 47 -0.72 -11.36 3.00
CA ILE A 47 -1.47 -11.65 1.77
C ILE A 47 -2.73 -12.42 2.17
N GLN A 48 -3.87 -11.83 1.88
CA GLN A 48 -5.19 -12.43 2.15
C GLN A 48 -5.90 -12.68 0.81
N SER A 49 -6.26 -13.92 0.55
CA SER A 49 -7.08 -14.26 -0.62
C SER A 49 -8.52 -13.80 -0.42
N ILE A 50 -9.15 -13.33 -1.49
CA ILE A 50 -10.56 -12.97 -1.52
C ILE A 50 -11.28 -13.91 -2.47
N ASP A 51 -12.50 -14.30 -2.10
CA ASP A 51 -13.37 -15.02 -3.01
C ASP A 51 -13.65 -14.21 -4.28
N GLN A 52 -13.66 -14.89 -5.44
CA GLN A 52 -13.78 -14.27 -6.76
C GLN A 52 -15.04 -13.41 -6.91
N SER A 53 -16.18 -13.91 -6.43
CA SER A 53 -17.45 -13.17 -6.51
C SER A 53 -17.43 -11.91 -5.64
N SER A 54 -16.80 -12.00 -4.46
CA SER A 54 -16.63 -10.89 -3.53
C SER A 54 -15.65 -9.84 -4.09
N ALA A 55 -14.55 -10.27 -4.74
CA ALA A 55 -13.60 -9.39 -5.40
C ALA A 55 -14.27 -8.59 -6.53
N ILE A 56 -14.99 -9.28 -7.42
CA ILE A 56 -15.74 -8.65 -8.52
C ILE A 56 -16.76 -7.64 -7.99
N LYS A 57 -17.49 -7.99 -6.93
CA LYS A 57 -18.47 -7.09 -6.30
C LYS A 57 -17.82 -5.85 -5.72
N MET A 58 -16.67 -6.02 -5.06
CA MET A 58 -15.88 -4.91 -4.50
C MET A 58 -15.42 -3.94 -5.59
N ILE A 59 -14.87 -4.44 -6.70
CA ILE A 59 -14.40 -3.61 -7.81
C ILE A 59 -15.56 -2.89 -8.50
N LYS A 60 -16.68 -3.57 -8.73
CA LYS A 60 -17.89 -2.94 -9.29
C LYS A 60 -18.41 -1.81 -8.39
N SER A 61 -18.40 -2.00 -7.07
CA SER A 61 -18.76 -0.91 -6.14
C SER A 61 -17.80 0.28 -6.26
N LYS A 62 -16.49 0.02 -6.33
CA LYS A 62 -15.47 1.07 -6.52
C LYS A 62 -15.66 1.84 -7.82
N ILE A 63 -15.93 1.14 -8.93
CA ILE A 63 -16.23 1.79 -10.24
C ILE A 63 -17.46 2.70 -10.10
N SER A 64 -18.53 2.21 -9.48
CA SER A 64 -19.74 3.01 -9.25
C SER A 64 -19.46 4.26 -8.42
N ASP A 65 -18.62 4.17 -7.39
CA ASP A 65 -18.26 5.31 -6.55
C ASP A 65 -17.39 6.33 -7.31
N LEU A 66 -16.46 5.85 -8.14
CA LEU A 66 -15.65 6.71 -9.02
C LEU A 66 -16.53 7.42 -10.07
N ASP A 67 -17.51 6.73 -10.64
CA ASP A 67 -18.45 7.34 -11.59
C ASP A 67 -19.31 8.42 -10.91
N LYS A 68 -19.75 8.21 -9.67
CA LYS A 68 -20.45 9.25 -8.88
C LYS A 68 -19.53 10.46 -8.65
N MET A 69 -18.28 10.24 -8.26
CA MET A 69 -17.31 11.32 -8.06
C MET A 69 -17.08 12.11 -9.36
N LYS A 70 -16.98 11.44 -10.52
CA LYS A 70 -16.90 12.11 -11.83
C LYS A 70 -18.09 13.03 -12.08
N ILE A 71 -19.30 12.52 -11.84
CA ILE A 71 -20.54 13.31 -12.00
C ILE A 71 -20.56 14.52 -11.06
N GLU A 72 -20.10 14.36 -9.82
CA GLU A 72 -20.05 15.46 -8.86
C GLU A 72 -19.03 16.54 -9.27
N GLU A 73 -17.85 16.14 -9.75
CA GLU A 73 -16.84 17.09 -10.24
C GLU A 73 -17.31 17.80 -11.53
N GLN A 74 -17.97 17.10 -12.44
CA GLN A 74 -18.60 17.73 -13.62
C GLN A 74 -19.66 18.78 -13.22
N LYS A 75 -20.53 18.45 -12.27
CA LYS A 75 -21.53 19.41 -11.74
C LYS A 75 -20.85 20.60 -11.08
N ARG A 76 -19.73 20.40 -10.38
CA ARG A 76 -18.96 21.48 -9.76
C ARG A 76 -18.31 22.37 -10.82
N ALA A 77 -17.70 21.80 -11.87
CA ALA A 77 -17.10 22.53 -12.98
C ALA A 77 -18.15 23.44 -13.67
N VAL A 78 -19.31 22.88 -14.01
CA VAL A 78 -20.42 23.67 -14.63
C VAL A 78 -20.85 24.81 -13.76
N ARG A 79 -21.02 24.63 -12.44
CA ARG A 79 -21.41 25.70 -11.50
C ARG A 79 -20.34 26.79 -11.38
N SER A 80 -19.07 26.44 -11.61
CA SER A 80 -17.95 27.38 -11.57
C SER A 80 -17.60 27.98 -12.92
N GLY A 81 -18.39 27.70 -13.98
CA GLY A 81 -18.19 28.23 -15.32
C GLY A 81 -17.02 27.60 -16.10
N TYR A 82 -16.53 26.46 -15.68
CA TYR A 82 -15.52 25.68 -16.39
C TYR A 82 -16.16 24.64 -17.31
N ASP A 83 -15.38 24.21 -18.31
CA ASP A 83 -15.82 23.18 -19.26
C ASP A 83 -16.04 21.84 -18.57
N MET A 84 -17.09 21.11 -18.97
CA MET A 84 -17.46 19.81 -18.41
C MET A 84 -16.39 18.72 -18.63
N ASP A 85 -15.50 18.92 -19.62
CA ASP A 85 -14.44 17.96 -19.97
C ASP A 85 -13.19 18.08 -19.07
N VAL A 86 -13.12 19.05 -18.18
CA VAL A 86 -12.01 19.22 -17.24
C VAL A 86 -12.24 18.36 -16.00
N LEU A 87 -12.02 17.06 -16.15
CA LEU A 87 -11.97 16.13 -15.01
C LEU A 87 -10.57 16.05 -14.43
N PRO A 88 -10.40 15.89 -13.10
CA PRO A 88 -9.11 15.55 -12.52
C PRO A 88 -8.55 14.28 -13.18
N SER A 89 -7.33 14.37 -13.71
CA SER A 89 -6.66 13.24 -14.40
C SER A 89 -6.65 11.97 -13.57
N ASP A 90 -6.50 12.10 -12.27
CA ASP A 90 -6.46 10.98 -11.33
C ASP A 90 -7.76 10.18 -11.31
N LEU A 91 -8.93 10.86 -11.38
CA LEU A 91 -10.22 10.17 -11.43
C LEU A 91 -10.43 9.40 -12.74
N VAL A 92 -9.90 9.90 -13.85
CA VAL A 92 -9.96 9.21 -15.15
C VAL A 92 -9.08 7.95 -15.06
N THR A 93 -7.83 8.11 -14.65
CA THR A 93 -6.85 7.02 -14.52
C THR A 93 -7.34 5.92 -13.58
N TYR A 94 -7.79 6.28 -12.38
CA TYR A 94 -8.32 5.28 -11.43
C TYR A 94 -9.56 4.56 -11.95
N GLY A 95 -10.41 5.25 -12.73
CA GLY A 95 -11.57 4.64 -13.36
C GLY A 95 -11.20 3.60 -14.41
N GLU A 96 -10.17 3.88 -15.20
CA GLU A 96 -9.65 2.96 -16.22
C GLU A 96 -8.94 1.77 -15.57
N GLU A 97 -8.08 2.01 -14.58
CA GLU A 97 -7.41 0.95 -13.82
C GLU A 97 -8.42 0.00 -13.17
N ALA A 98 -9.49 0.54 -12.56
CA ALA A 98 -10.51 -0.29 -11.95
C ALA A 98 -11.29 -1.14 -12.98
N LYS A 99 -11.54 -0.62 -14.18
CA LYS A 99 -12.19 -1.38 -15.28
C LYS A 99 -11.27 -2.47 -15.80
N ASN A 100 -9.98 -2.17 -16.02
CA ASN A 100 -8.99 -3.15 -16.45
C ASN A 100 -8.85 -4.28 -15.42
N LEU A 101 -8.78 -3.95 -14.13
CA LEU A 101 -8.76 -4.93 -13.07
C LEU A 101 -10.02 -5.81 -13.07
N LEU A 102 -11.20 -5.23 -13.32
CA LEU A 102 -12.44 -6.01 -13.43
C LEU A 102 -12.41 -6.99 -14.60
N GLU A 103 -11.88 -6.56 -15.75
CA GLU A 103 -11.70 -7.40 -16.92
C GLU A 103 -10.74 -8.56 -16.64
N ASP A 104 -9.60 -8.29 -16.01
CA ASP A 104 -8.62 -9.31 -15.64
C ASP A 104 -9.24 -10.37 -14.70
N LEU A 105 -10.03 -9.94 -13.73
CA LEU A 105 -10.72 -10.85 -12.81
C LEU A 105 -11.81 -11.68 -13.50
N GLN A 106 -12.45 -11.17 -14.56
CA GLN A 106 -13.55 -11.85 -15.25
C GLN A 106 -13.09 -12.74 -16.41
N SER A 107 -12.03 -12.34 -17.13
CA SER A 107 -11.65 -12.94 -18.40
C SER A 107 -10.31 -13.67 -18.40
N ARG A 108 -9.38 -13.28 -17.52
CA ARG A 108 -7.99 -13.79 -17.52
C ARG A 108 -7.66 -14.80 -16.44
N ASN A 109 -8.67 -15.31 -15.74
CA ASN A 109 -8.50 -16.24 -14.62
C ASN A 109 -7.60 -15.70 -13.48
N GLU A 110 -7.45 -14.37 -13.40
CA GLU A 110 -6.75 -13.70 -12.30
C GLU A 110 -7.61 -13.75 -11.03
N ARG A 111 -6.94 -13.82 -9.89
CA ARG A 111 -7.57 -13.69 -8.58
C ARG A 111 -7.08 -12.43 -7.89
N MET A 112 -7.87 -11.95 -6.94
CA MET A 112 -7.53 -10.77 -6.16
C MET A 112 -7.07 -11.15 -4.75
N PHE A 113 -6.02 -10.50 -4.31
CA PHE A 113 -5.49 -10.59 -2.96
C PHE A 113 -5.48 -9.21 -2.32
N LEU A 114 -5.78 -9.15 -1.03
CA LEU A 114 -5.52 -7.96 -0.21
C LEU A 114 -4.14 -8.07 0.39
N VAL A 115 -3.28 -7.12 0.07
CA VAL A 115 -1.88 -7.13 0.47
C VAL A 115 -1.58 -5.93 1.35
N THR A 116 -0.95 -6.19 2.50
CA THR A 116 -0.35 -5.19 3.38
C THR A 116 1.14 -5.45 3.48
N VAL A 117 1.96 -4.47 3.15
CA VAL A 117 3.41 -4.54 3.31
C VAL A 117 3.82 -3.60 4.42
N LEU A 118 4.42 -4.15 5.46
CA LEU A 118 4.93 -3.41 6.62
C LEU A 118 6.45 -3.50 6.66
N VAL A 119 7.08 -2.38 6.95
CA VAL A 119 8.53 -2.29 7.10
C VAL A 119 8.83 -1.77 8.51
N MET A 120 9.45 -2.61 9.33
CA MET A 120 9.88 -2.27 10.66
C MET A 120 11.37 -1.96 10.67
N ASN A 121 11.72 -0.76 11.10
CA ASN A 121 13.09 -0.33 11.34
C ASN A 121 13.35 -0.31 12.84
N THR A 122 14.54 -0.77 13.26
CA THR A 122 14.95 -0.71 14.67
C THR A 122 16.37 -0.16 14.81
N ALA A 123 16.62 0.55 15.91
CA ALA A 123 17.94 1.05 16.26
C ALA A 123 18.07 1.34 17.76
N LYS A 124 19.31 1.38 18.27
CA LYS A 124 19.59 1.76 19.66
C LYS A 124 19.51 3.27 19.92
N LYS A 125 19.71 4.10 18.88
CA LYS A 125 19.70 5.56 18.96
C LYS A 125 18.64 6.12 18.04
N ARG A 126 17.96 7.17 18.47
CA ARG A 126 16.91 7.84 17.70
C ARG A 126 17.41 8.31 16.33
N GLN A 127 18.54 9.00 16.30
CA GLN A 127 19.11 9.52 15.05
C GLN A 127 19.39 8.40 14.02
N LYS A 128 19.90 7.24 14.49
CA LYS A 128 20.13 6.10 13.62
C LYS A 128 18.80 5.53 13.07
N LEU A 129 17.75 5.46 13.93
CA LEU A 129 16.43 5.02 13.50
C LEU A 129 15.85 5.95 12.43
N ASP A 130 15.93 7.26 12.63
CA ASP A 130 15.43 8.25 11.68
C ASP A 130 16.19 8.17 10.33
N ASN A 131 17.52 7.97 10.37
CA ASN A 131 18.32 7.76 9.16
C ASN A 131 17.93 6.48 8.41
N ASN A 132 17.71 5.38 9.13
CA ASN A 132 17.29 4.10 8.53
C ASN A 132 15.92 4.26 7.84
N ILE A 133 14.97 4.90 8.49
CA ILE A 133 13.64 5.18 7.91
C ILE A 133 13.79 6.01 6.64
N PHE A 134 14.59 7.07 6.68
CA PHE A 134 14.82 7.92 5.51
C PHE A 134 15.44 7.16 4.33
N GLN A 135 16.43 6.30 4.60
CA GLN A 135 17.06 5.46 3.57
C GLN A 135 16.04 4.53 2.91
N VAL A 136 15.22 3.85 3.71
CA VAL A 136 14.21 2.91 3.22
C VAL A 136 13.09 3.64 2.47
N GLN A 137 12.72 4.86 2.89
CA GLN A 137 11.80 5.72 2.14
C GLN A 137 12.37 6.07 0.75
N GLY A 138 13.66 6.37 0.65
CA GLY A 138 14.34 6.63 -0.63
C GLY A 138 14.30 5.42 -1.57
N ILE A 139 14.47 4.19 -1.03
CA ILE A 139 14.32 2.96 -1.82
C ILE A 139 12.89 2.83 -2.34
N ALA A 140 11.87 3.01 -1.49
CA ALA A 140 10.47 2.93 -1.92
C ALA A 140 10.16 3.93 -3.04
N GLN A 141 10.62 5.18 -2.92
CA GLN A 141 10.41 6.22 -3.93
C GLN A 141 11.02 5.87 -5.29
N LYS A 142 12.18 5.21 -5.33
CA LYS A 142 12.82 4.73 -6.57
C LYS A 142 11.89 3.81 -7.39
N TYR A 143 10.96 3.13 -6.72
CA TYR A 143 10.00 2.19 -7.33
C TYR A 143 8.57 2.73 -7.39
N ASN A 144 8.39 4.06 -7.38
CA ASN A 144 7.07 4.70 -7.34
C ASN A 144 6.18 4.18 -6.21
N CYS A 145 6.77 3.93 -5.06
CA CYS A 145 6.10 3.58 -3.83
C CYS A 145 6.37 4.65 -2.77
N SER A 146 5.52 4.75 -1.78
CA SER A 146 5.71 5.64 -0.64
C SER A 146 5.69 4.84 0.64
N LEU A 147 6.73 4.97 1.46
CA LEU A 147 6.77 4.37 2.79
C LEU A 147 6.32 5.40 3.82
N LYS A 148 5.18 5.16 4.46
CA LYS A 148 4.59 6.07 5.44
C LYS A 148 4.61 5.46 6.83
N GLN A 149 5.14 6.20 7.80
CA GLN A 149 5.07 5.78 9.20
C GLN A 149 3.62 5.73 9.67
N LEU A 150 3.29 4.73 10.47
CA LEU A 150 1.96 4.56 11.06
C LEU A 150 1.83 5.46 12.30
N ASP A 151 0.99 6.47 12.22
CA ASP A 151 0.71 7.37 13.33
C ASP A 151 -0.31 6.73 14.29
N TYR A 152 0.01 6.75 15.59
CA TYR A 152 -0.83 6.19 16.67
C TYR A 152 -1.18 4.69 16.56
N GLN A 153 -0.65 3.98 15.55
CA GLN A 153 -0.92 2.57 15.30
C GLN A 153 0.31 1.67 15.49
N GLN A 154 1.37 2.18 16.13
CA GLN A 154 2.64 1.47 16.27
C GLN A 154 2.52 0.15 17.07
N GLU A 155 1.58 0.07 18.02
CA GLU A 155 1.30 -1.18 18.74
C GLU A 155 0.67 -2.23 17.81
N ALA A 156 -0.40 -1.87 17.12
CA ALA A 156 -1.05 -2.75 16.16
C ALA A 156 -0.10 -3.18 15.04
N ALA A 157 0.75 -2.24 14.59
CA ALA A 157 1.77 -2.48 13.57
C ALA A 157 2.86 -3.44 14.06
N LEU A 158 3.38 -3.24 15.26
CA LEU A 158 4.35 -4.16 15.87
C LEU A 158 3.75 -5.57 15.99
N MET A 159 2.52 -5.70 16.47
CA MET A 159 1.84 -7.00 16.57
C MET A 159 1.66 -7.66 15.20
N SER A 160 1.48 -6.88 14.14
CA SER A 160 1.41 -7.38 12.77
C SER A 160 2.79 -7.77 12.20
N CYS A 161 3.87 -7.22 12.74
CA CYS A 161 5.24 -7.59 12.34
C CYS A 161 5.77 -8.83 13.05
N ILE A 162 5.11 -9.30 14.12
CA ILE A 162 5.47 -10.54 14.79
C ILE A 162 4.89 -11.72 13.99
N PRO A 163 5.61 -12.86 13.83
CA PRO A 163 5.17 -13.98 12.98
C PRO A 163 4.03 -14.79 13.63
N LEU A 164 2.96 -14.13 14.00
CA LEU A 164 1.74 -14.72 14.57
C LEU A 164 0.63 -14.94 13.52
N GLY A 165 0.88 -14.55 12.26
CA GLY A 165 -0.11 -14.65 11.18
C GLY A 165 -1.30 -13.68 11.32
N VAL A 166 -1.18 -12.66 12.17
CA VAL A 166 -2.27 -11.67 12.41
C VAL A 166 -1.90 -10.32 11.82
N ASN A 167 -2.74 -9.80 10.94
CA ASN A 167 -2.65 -8.41 10.47
C ASN A 167 -3.69 -7.57 11.23
N ARG A 168 -3.23 -6.57 11.98
CA ARG A 168 -4.08 -5.59 12.69
C ARG A 168 -4.10 -4.23 11.99
N ILE A 169 -3.48 -4.13 10.81
CA ILE A 169 -3.44 -2.91 10.01
C ILE A 169 -4.43 -3.06 8.87
N GLU A 170 -5.45 -2.20 8.86
CA GLU A 170 -6.53 -2.23 7.87
C GLU A 170 -6.14 -1.59 6.52
N ILE A 171 -4.90 -1.12 6.37
CA ILE A 171 -4.39 -0.54 5.13
C ILE A 171 -4.00 -1.68 4.18
N GLN A 172 -4.86 -1.95 3.22
CA GLN A 172 -4.70 -3.07 2.29
C GLN A 172 -4.78 -2.55 0.85
N ARG A 173 -3.96 -3.12 -0.04
CA ARG A 173 -4.07 -2.91 -1.49
C ARG A 173 -4.55 -4.19 -2.16
N GLY A 174 -5.55 -4.06 -3.04
CA GLY A 174 -5.95 -5.14 -3.93
C GLY A 174 -4.91 -5.32 -5.04
N LEU A 175 -4.36 -6.52 -5.15
CA LEU A 175 -3.43 -6.92 -6.20
C LEU A 175 -3.93 -8.19 -6.88
N THR A 176 -3.63 -8.35 -8.17
CA THR A 176 -3.92 -9.57 -8.93
C THR A 176 -2.93 -10.69 -8.59
N THR A 177 -3.18 -11.91 -9.06
CA THR A 177 -2.27 -13.06 -8.91
C THR A 177 -0.88 -12.73 -9.44
N SER A 178 -0.79 -12.18 -10.65
CA SER A 178 0.47 -11.81 -11.29
C SER A 178 1.24 -10.76 -10.50
N SER A 179 0.56 -9.70 -10.04
CA SER A 179 1.19 -8.65 -9.22
C SER A 179 1.60 -9.15 -7.83
N THR A 180 0.86 -10.10 -7.26
CA THR A 180 1.18 -10.66 -5.93
C THR A 180 2.35 -11.64 -6.01
N ALA A 181 2.52 -12.35 -7.13
CA ALA A 181 3.61 -13.31 -7.34
C ALA A 181 5.00 -12.67 -7.22
N ILE A 182 5.13 -11.36 -7.44
CA ILE A 182 6.39 -10.61 -7.30
C ILE A 182 6.94 -10.66 -5.86
N PHE A 183 6.07 -10.83 -4.86
CA PHE A 183 6.49 -10.92 -3.46
C PHE A 183 7.02 -12.32 -3.07
N VAL A 184 6.99 -13.29 -3.98
CA VAL A 184 7.56 -14.62 -3.75
C VAL A 184 9.04 -14.56 -4.15
N PRO A 185 9.98 -14.64 -3.20
CA PRO A 185 11.40 -14.67 -3.52
C PRO A 185 11.76 -16.01 -4.18
N PHE A 186 12.51 -15.96 -5.26
CA PHE A 186 13.09 -17.11 -5.92
C PHE A 186 14.56 -17.26 -5.56
#